data_c500876c1b59d588a46e99797ed4646f
#
_entry.id   c500876c1b59d588a46e99797ed4646f
#
_cell.length_a   1.000
_cell.length_b   1.000
_cell.length_c   1.000
_cell.angle_alpha   90.00
_cell.angle_beta   90.00
_cell.angle_gamma   90.00
#
_symmetry.space_group_name_H-M   'P 1'
#
loop_
_entity.id
_entity.type
_entity.pdbx_description
1 polymer ?
#
loop_
_entity_poly.entity_id
_entity_poly.type
_entity_poly.pdbx_seq_one_letter_code
_entity_poly.pdbx_strand_id
1 'polypeptide(L)'
;MKIRSFNEWDQLKECYVGIADHANWPTSDPVFAQESEKTLWKETPVPSGPVPDWIIEEANEDLALLVEILEKQDVKVHRPSTALDFQGLDGFSTYCPRDRFLITGREILNPAMMYPCRQMEQLCYRDMLKDNTVKEMPLNKGLILDAANIARLGDDWVYLESHSGNDLAYQWLVEQYPQKNIEKVNFYQGVHIDSTIVPLRDGLAICQKSRVKSKRYLPPCMKDWEIIWVDDCVASVFYQYPYASKWIGLNMLVVNPTTVIMDTAQLELSKVLDKKGFTVIPHTLRHARTLGGGHHCVTLDTWREERPHA
;
A
#
# COMPACT_ATOMS: atom_id res chain seq x y z
N MET A 1 -11.05 5.64 -17.66
CA MET A 1 -10.33 4.66 -16.78
C MET A 1 -11.32 3.62 -16.29
N LYS A 2 -10.91 2.34 -16.18
CA LYS A 2 -11.77 1.27 -15.68
C LYS A 2 -11.51 1.00 -14.21
N ILE A 3 -12.57 0.94 -13.39
CA ILE A 3 -12.50 0.55 -11.98
C ILE A 3 -13.11 -0.84 -11.86
N ARG A 4 -12.22 -1.84 -11.66
CA ARG A 4 -12.61 -3.25 -11.49
C ARG A 4 -11.45 -4.04 -10.90
N SER A 5 -11.36 -4.10 -9.58
CA SER A 5 -10.32 -4.86 -8.88
C SER A 5 -10.89 -5.47 -7.60
N PHE A 6 -10.89 -6.79 -7.49
CA PHE A 6 -11.53 -7.54 -6.39
C PHE A 6 -10.53 -8.18 -5.42
N ASN A 7 -9.30 -8.43 -5.88
CA ASN A 7 -8.26 -9.07 -5.10
C ASN A 7 -6.88 -8.48 -5.41
N GLU A 8 -5.84 -9.00 -4.77
CA GLU A 8 -4.47 -8.49 -4.90
C GLU A 8 -3.65 -9.22 -5.98
N TRP A 9 -4.20 -10.25 -6.67
CA TRP A 9 -3.41 -11.14 -7.52
C TRP A 9 -3.90 -11.39 -8.95
N ASP A 10 -5.15 -11.12 -9.29
CA ASP A 10 -5.61 -11.28 -10.66
C ASP A 10 -4.80 -10.43 -11.64
N GLN A 11 -4.82 -10.78 -12.94
CA GLN A 11 -4.03 -10.09 -13.96
C GLN A 11 -4.26 -8.58 -13.91
N LEU A 12 -3.23 -7.85 -13.54
CA LEU A 12 -3.23 -6.39 -13.54
C LEU A 12 -3.31 -5.86 -14.97
N LYS A 13 -4.24 -4.93 -15.23
CA LYS A 13 -4.48 -4.31 -16.53
C LYS A 13 -4.33 -2.80 -16.52
N GLU A 14 -4.77 -2.14 -15.44
CA GLU A 14 -4.57 -0.70 -15.27
C GLU A 14 -4.21 -0.41 -13.81
N CYS A 15 -3.27 0.49 -13.59
CA CYS A 15 -2.92 1.00 -12.27
C CYS A 15 -2.46 2.45 -12.32
N TYR A 16 -2.52 3.11 -11.16
CA TYR A 16 -1.71 4.30 -10.89
C TYR A 16 -0.34 3.88 -10.38
N VAL A 17 0.68 4.64 -10.76
CA VAL A 17 1.99 4.68 -10.10
C VAL A 17 2.18 6.07 -9.53
N GLY A 18 2.54 6.17 -8.27
CA GLY A 18 2.76 7.42 -7.55
C GLY A 18 3.86 8.29 -8.13
N ILE A 19 3.95 9.52 -7.66
CA ILE A 19 5.01 10.47 -7.96
C ILE A 19 5.54 11.10 -6.66
N ALA A 20 6.80 11.49 -6.66
CA ALA A 20 7.44 12.16 -5.51
C ALA A 20 7.49 13.69 -5.65
N ASP A 21 6.94 14.26 -6.74
CA ASP A 21 6.95 15.69 -6.98
C ASP A 21 6.37 16.46 -5.78
N HIS A 22 7.07 17.50 -5.38
CA HIS A 22 6.72 18.35 -4.23
C HIS A 22 6.55 17.58 -2.90
N ALA A 23 7.15 16.39 -2.76
CA ALA A 23 7.09 15.64 -1.52
C ALA A 23 7.56 16.47 -0.32
N ASN A 24 6.85 16.34 0.79
CA ASN A 24 7.05 17.11 1.99
C ASN A 24 6.78 16.26 3.23
N TRP A 25 7.49 16.51 4.30
CA TRP A 25 7.16 16.02 5.62
C TRP A 25 6.39 17.09 6.37
N PRO A 26 5.08 16.89 6.64
CA PRO A 26 4.25 17.97 7.18
C PRO A 26 4.76 18.48 8.52
N THR A 27 4.73 19.80 8.70
CA THR A 27 5.18 20.46 9.92
C THR A 27 4.04 20.76 10.88
N SER A 28 2.83 20.97 10.37
CA SER A 28 1.66 21.41 11.14
C SER A 28 0.65 20.30 11.42
N ASP A 29 0.78 19.11 10.85
CA ASP A 29 -0.15 18.00 11.12
C ASP A 29 0.14 17.41 12.51
N PRO A 30 -0.78 17.57 13.50
CA PRO A 30 -0.53 17.13 14.87
C PRO A 30 -0.51 15.60 15.01
N VAL A 31 -1.22 14.88 14.13
CA VAL A 31 -1.24 13.41 14.16
C VAL A 31 0.06 12.87 13.60
N PHE A 32 0.56 13.44 12.50
CA PHE A 32 1.86 13.10 11.94
C PHE A 32 2.99 13.33 12.94
N ALA A 33 3.02 14.49 13.59
CA ALA A 33 4.01 14.81 14.62
C ALA A 33 3.96 13.80 15.77
N GLN A 34 2.78 13.50 16.29
CA GLN A 34 2.60 12.56 17.41
C GLN A 34 3.02 11.13 17.04
N GLU A 35 2.67 10.62 15.87
CA GLU A 35 3.05 9.28 15.43
C GLU A 35 4.55 9.19 15.15
N SER A 36 5.13 10.24 14.61
CA SER A 36 6.58 10.32 14.39
C SER A 36 7.38 10.30 15.70
N GLU A 37 6.87 10.91 16.77
CA GLU A 37 7.49 10.84 18.10
C GLU A 37 7.41 9.45 18.76
N LYS A 38 6.36 8.67 18.46
CA LYS A 38 6.17 7.33 19.01
C LYS A 38 7.03 6.26 18.39
N THR A 39 7.66 6.53 17.26
CA THR A 39 8.46 5.52 16.57
C THR A 39 9.70 5.14 17.35
N LEU A 40 10.18 3.91 17.13
CA LEU A 40 11.33 3.34 17.85
C LEU A 40 12.67 3.99 17.50
N TRP A 41 12.70 4.87 16.49
CA TRP A 41 13.93 5.52 16.03
C TRP A 41 14.15 6.85 16.75
N LYS A 42 14.87 6.80 17.85
CA LYS A 42 15.08 7.95 18.74
C LYS A 42 16.40 8.69 18.51
N GLU A 43 17.25 8.21 17.60
CA GLU A 43 18.61 8.74 17.45
C GLU A 43 18.70 9.95 16.52
N THR A 44 17.69 10.18 15.70
CA THR A 44 17.66 11.29 14.74
C THR A 44 16.34 12.03 14.85
N PRO A 45 16.35 13.37 14.81
CA PRO A 45 15.12 14.16 14.73
C PRO A 45 14.29 13.74 13.50
N VAL A 46 12.98 13.64 13.68
CA VAL A 46 12.06 13.39 12.56
C VAL A 46 12.18 14.58 11.60
N PRO A 47 12.47 14.36 10.31
CA PRO A 47 12.51 15.44 9.34
C PRO A 47 11.15 16.10 9.20
N SER A 48 11.18 17.41 8.92
CA SER A 48 9.99 18.21 8.61
C SER A 48 10.29 19.18 7.48
N GLY A 49 9.27 19.59 6.73
CA GLY A 49 9.42 20.46 5.58
C GLY A 49 9.75 19.72 4.29
N PRO A 50 10.24 20.42 3.25
CA PRO A 50 10.49 19.86 1.93
C PRO A 50 11.43 18.67 1.94
N VAL A 51 11.07 17.61 1.23
CA VAL A 51 11.98 16.49 0.92
C VAL A 51 13.08 17.03 0.01
N PRO A 52 14.37 16.72 0.23
CA PRO A 52 15.47 17.16 -0.62
C PRO A 52 15.26 16.80 -2.10
N ASP A 53 15.55 17.73 -3.01
CA ASP A 53 15.32 17.60 -4.46
C ASP A 53 15.98 16.32 -5.03
N TRP A 54 17.21 16.00 -4.60
CA TRP A 54 17.90 14.79 -5.08
C TRP A 54 17.17 13.50 -4.71
N ILE A 55 16.45 13.47 -3.56
CA ILE A 55 15.61 12.31 -3.17
C ILE A 55 14.38 12.23 -4.07
N ILE A 56 13.76 13.37 -4.37
CA ILE A 56 12.62 13.46 -5.27
C ILE A 56 13.01 13.01 -6.68
N GLU A 57 14.14 13.49 -7.20
CA GLU A 57 14.66 13.10 -8.51
C GLU A 57 14.92 11.60 -8.60
N GLU A 58 15.69 11.04 -7.65
CA GLU A 58 15.98 9.60 -7.61
C GLU A 58 14.73 8.74 -7.42
N ALA A 59 13.78 9.17 -6.60
CA ALA A 59 12.52 8.46 -6.42
C ALA A 59 11.68 8.45 -7.71
N ASN A 60 11.63 9.57 -8.43
CA ASN A 60 10.91 9.66 -9.70
C ASN A 60 11.58 8.87 -10.83
N GLU A 61 12.92 8.77 -10.85
CA GLU A 61 13.64 7.87 -11.75
C GLU A 61 13.24 6.40 -11.50
N ASP A 62 13.24 5.97 -10.23
CA ASP A 62 12.85 4.60 -9.87
C ASP A 62 11.39 4.32 -10.26
N LEU A 63 10.48 5.28 -9.99
CA LEU A 63 9.08 5.16 -10.38
C LEU A 63 8.89 5.14 -11.91
N ALA A 64 9.72 5.87 -12.67
CA ALA A 64 9.69 5.81 -14.14
C ALA A 64 10.12 4.44 -14.67
N LEU A 65 11.17 3.84 -14.09
CA LEU A 65 11.58 2.47 -14.41
C LEU A 65 10.48 1.44 -14.06
N LEU A 66 9.78 1.64 -12.93
CA LEU A 66 8.64 0.79 -12.58
C LEU A 66 7.51 0.88 -13.61
N VAL A 67 7.24 2.09 -14.14
CA VAL A 67 6.26 2.29 -15.22
C VAL A 67 6.67 1.49 -16.45
N GLU A 68 7.92 1.59 -16.89
CA GLU A 68 8.42 0.81 -18.06
C GLU A 68 8.29 -0.71 -17.85
N ILE A 69 8.56 -1.20 -16.63
CA ILE A 69 8.39 -2.62 -16.29
C ILE A 69 6.92 -3.02 -16.41
N LEU A 70 6.01 -2.22 -15.87
CA LEU A 70 4.57 -2.50 -15.92
C LEU A 70 4.02 -2.47 -17.36
N GLU A 71 4.43 -1.50 -18.16
CA GLU A 71 4.04 -1.40 -19.57
C GLU A 71 4.54 -2.61 -20.39
N LYS A 72 5.73 -3.14 -20.11
CA LYS A 72 6.25 -4.39 -20.68
C LYS A 72 5.45 -5.63 -20.26
N GLN A 73 4.65 -5.53 -19.19
CA GLN A 73 3.70 -6.56 -18.74
C GLN A 73 2.27 -6.30 -19.23
N ASP A 74 2.08 -5.46 -20.26
CA ASP A 74 0.79 -5.06 -20.82
C ASP A 74 -0.14 -4.39 -19.80
N VAL A 75 0.42 -3.69 -18.82
CA VAL A 75 -0.31 -2.89 -17.84
C VAL A 75 -0.35 -1.43 -18.28
N LYS A 76 -1.55 -0.88 -18.40
CA LYS A 76 -1.73 0.54 -18.65
C LYS A 76 -1.49 1.33 -17.37
N VAL A 77 -0.54 2.24 -17.39
CA VAL A 77 -0.17 3.04 -16.23
C VAL A 77 -0.73 4.45 -16.32
N HIS A 78 -1.25 4.93 -15.19
CA HIS A 78 -1.67 6.31 -14.96
C HIS A 78 -0.78 6.95 -13.90
N ARG A 79 -0.64 8.27 -13.94
CA ARG A 79 0.10 9.04 -12.95
C ARG A 79 -0.80 10.07 -12.29
N PRO A 80 -0.62 10.37 -10.99
CA PRO A 80 -1.29 11.50 -10.35
C PRO A 80 -0.98 12.82 -11.07
N SER A 81 -1.88 13.78 -10.95
CA SER A 81 -1.59 15.14 -11.39
C SER A 81 -0.56 15.80 -10.47
N THR A 82 0.38 16.54 -11.04
CA THR A 82 1.39 17.35 -10.31
C THR A 82 0.87 18.73 -9.89
N ALA A 83 -0.45 18.95 -9.94
CA ALA A 83 -1.06 20.27 -9.76
C ALA A 83 -1.01 20.80 -8.31
N LEU A 84 -0.67 19.94 -7.32
CA LEU A 84 -0.58 20.37 -5.92
C LEU A 84 0.87 20.60 -5.51
N ASP A 85 1.12 21.74 -4.92
CA ASP A 85 2.34 22.06 -4.21
C ASP A 85 2.21 21.60 -2.75
N PHE A 86 2.59 20.38 -2.47
CA PHE A 86 2.53 19.81 -1.11
C PHE A 86 3.48 20.53 -0.15
N GLN A 87 4.57 21.13 -0.63
CA GLN A 87 5.50 21.89 0.20
C GLN A 87 4.85 23.19 0.66
N GLY A 88 4.24 23.95 -0.27
CA GLY A 88 3.53 25.18 0.05
C GLY A 88 2.24 24.98 0.85
N LEU A 89 1.59 23.83 0.74
CA LEU A 89 0.35 23.49 1.44
C LEU A 89 0.57 22.72 2.74
N ASP A 90 1.81 22.44 3.12
CA ASP A 90 2.19 21.56 4.23
C ASP A 90 1.49 20.18 4.17
N GLY A 91 1.37 19.65 2.97
CA GLY A 91 0.83 18.33 2.70
C GLY A 91 1.89 17.24 2.83
N PHE A 92 1.64 16.05 2.27
CA PHE A 92 2.59 14.95 2.28
C PHE A 92 3.17 14.68 0.89
N SER A 93 2.53 13.82 0.10
CA SER A 93 2.89 13.52 -1.31
C SER A 93 1.87 12.60 -1.96
N THR A 94 1.99 12.36 -3.27
CA THR A 94 1.26 11.29 -3.96
C THR A 94 2.15 10.07 -4.26
N TYR A 95 3.21 9.87 -3.50
CA TYR A 95 4.12 8.73 -3.68
C TYR A 95 3.43 7.39 -3.42
N CYS A 96 2.50 7.32 -2.44
CA CYS A 96 1.78 6.10 -2.05
C CYS A 96 0.26 6.19 -2.33
N PRO A 97 -0.19 6.02 -3.59
CA PRO A 97 -1.62 6.05 -3.92
C PRO A 97 -2.43 4.91 -3.26
N ARG A 98 -1.80 3.79 -2.91
CA ARG A 98 -2.40 2.63 -2.25
C ARG A 98 -3.00 2.97 -0.89
N ASP A 99 -2.36 3.87 -0.16
CA ASP A 99 -2.84 4.30 1.16
C ASP A 99 -4.11 5.14 1.02
N ARG A 100 -4.19 5.89 -0.09
CA ARG A 100 -5.20 6.92 -0.29
C ARG A 100 -6.55 6.38 -0.74
N PHE A 101 -6.58 5.30 -1.55
CA PHE A 101 -7.82 4.76 -2.10
C PHE A 101 -7.87 3.24 -2.01
N LEU A 102 -9.07 2.71 -1.71
CA LEU A 102 -9.37 1.29 -1.85
C LEU A 102 -10.29 1.08 -3.05
N ILE A 103 -9.88 0.22 -3.99
CA ILE A 103 -10.76 -0.26 -5.04
C ILE A 103 -11.53 -1.46 -4.49
N THR A 104 -12.85 -1.29 -4.33
CA THR A 104 -13.72 -2.28 -3.67
C THR A 104 -14.48 -3.17 -4.66
N GLY A 105 -13.86 -3.46 -5.76
CA GLY A 105 -14.44 -4.15 -6.89
C GLY A 105 -14.75 -3.17 -8.01
N ARG A 106 -15.92 -2.54 -8.03
CA ARG A 106 -16.36 -1.63 -9.10
C ARG A 106 -16.56 -0.18 -8.66
N GLU A 107 -16.20 0.14 -7.45
CA GLU A 107 -16.24 1.49 -6.90
C GLU A 107 -14.95 1.83 -6.18
N ILE A 108 -14.73 3.09 -5.90
CA ILE A 108 -13.60 3.64 -5.18
C ILE A 108 -14.09 4.01 -3.78
N LEU A 109 -13.49 3.46 -2.74
CA LEU A 109 -13.62 4.01 -1.39
C LEU A 109 -12.58 5.10 -1.19
N ASN A 110 -13.03 6.27 -0.80
CA ASN A 110 -12.20 7.41 -0.38
C ASN A 110 -12.21 7.49 1.15
N PRO A 111 -11.21 6.92 1.84
CA PRO A 111 -11.24 6.77 3.28
C PRO A 111 -10.87 8.06 4.03
N ALA A 112 -11.23 8.09 5.32
CA ALA A 112 -10.80 9.09 6.28
C ALA A 112 -9.39 8.74 6.79
N MET A 113 -8.37 9.27 6.13
CA MET A 113 -6.97 8.93 6.42
C MET A 113 -6.53 9.32 7.82
N MET A 114 -5.56 8.55 8.36
CA MET A 114 -4.97 8.81 9.67
C MET A 114 -4.36 10.21 9.76
N TYR A 115 -3.63 10.64 8.74
CA TYR A 115 -3.06 12.00 8.67
C TYR A 115 -3.99 12.95 7.92
N PRO A 116 -4.60 13.95 8.60
CA PRO A 116 -5.46 14.95 7.96
C PRO A 116 -4.83 15.66 6.75
N CYS A 117 -3.53 15.93 6.80
CA CYS A 117 -2.79 16.56 5.70
C CYS A 117 -2.83 15.74 4.41
N ARG A 118 -3.03 14.42 4.47
CA ARG A 118 -3.12 13.55 3.30
C ARG A 118 -4.49 13.60 2.59
N GLN A 119 -5.52 14.19 3.21
CA GLN A 119 -6.84 14.28 2.57
C GLN A 119 -6.81 15.07 1.26
N MET A 120 -5.93 16.06 1.14
CA MET A 120 -5.79 16.85 -0.09
C MET A 120 -5.22 16.05 -1.28
N GLU A 121 -4.52 14.95 -1.06
CA GLU A 121 -3.93 14.10 -2.12
C GLU A 121 -4.97 13.66 -3.16
N GLN A 122 -6.25 13.49 -2.77
CA GLN A 122 -7.35 13.15 -3.68
C GLN A 122 -7.47 14.11 -4.87
N LEU A 123 -7.06 15.37 -4.70
CA LEU A 123 -7.16 16.38 -5.74
C LEU A 123 -6.24 16.07 -6.94
N CYS A 124 -5.19 15.27 -6.73
CA CYS A 124 -4.30 14.81 -7.80
C CYS A 124 -4.89 13.65 -8.62
N TYR A 125 -6.04 13.09 -8.19
CA TYR A 125 -6.71 11.95 -8.83
C TYR A 125 -8.11 12.31 -9.37
N ARG A 126 -8.37 13.60 -9.65
CA ARG A 126 -9.70 14.11 -10.07
C ARG A 126 -10.28 13.36 -11.25
N ASP A 127 -9.46 13.00 -12.24
CA ASP A 127 -9.91 12.30 -13.43
C ASP A 127 -10.41 10.88 -13.10
N MET A 128 -9.75 10.20 -12.15
CA MET A 128 -10.20 8.92 -11.64
C MET A 128 -11.55 9.06 -10.91
N LEU A 129 -11.64 10.04 -10.02
CA LEU A 129 -12.80 10.21 -9.15
C LEU A 129 -14.04 10.69 -9.91
N LYS A 130 -13.86 11.61 -10.89
CA LYS A 130 -14.95 12.22 -11.64
C LYS A 130 -15.80 11.24 -12.45
N ASP A 131 -15.14 10.24 -13.04
CA ASP A 131 -15.77 9.35 -14.03
C ASP A 131 -16.20 8.01 -13.41
N ASN A 132 -16.06 7.84 -12.09
CA ASN A 132 -16.34 6.58 -11.42
C ASN A 132 -17.21 6.76 -10.17
N THR A 133 -17.79 5.66 -9.70
CA THR A 133 -18.52 5.64 -8.44
C THR A 133 -17.55 5.75 -7.27
N VAL A 134 -17.73 6.77 -6.45
CA VAL A 134 -16.90 7.01 -5.25
C VAL A 134 -17.78 6.95 -4.01
N LYS A 135 -17.36 6.15 -3.04
CA LYS A 135 -17.95 6.13 -1.70
C LYS A 135 -17.05 6.90 -0.76
N GLU A 136 -17.56 7.97 -0.20
CA GLU A 136 -16.85 8.84 0.75
C GLU A 136 -17.03 8.35 2.18
N MET A 137 -15.92 8.12 2.89
CA MET A 137 -15.99 7.87 4.33
C MET A 137 -16.13 9.20 5.08
N PRO A 138 -17.07 9.32 6.03
CA PRO A 138 -17.30 10.58 6.76
C PRO A 138 -16.10 11.01 7.61
N LEU A 139 -15.54 12.21 7.35
CA LEU A 139 -14.37 12.74 8.06
C LEU A 139 -14.66 13.22 9.48
N ASN A 140 -15.92 13.49 9.82
CA ASN A 140 -16.32 14.14 11.08
C ASN A 140 -16.89 13.17 12.15
N LYS A 141 -16.69 11.85 11.95
CA LYS A 141 -17.25 10.81 12.85
C LYS A 141 -16.18 10.04 13.63
N GLY A 142 -14.95 10.51 13.63
CA GLY A 142 -13.84 9.83 14.31
C GLY A 142 -13.40 8.52 13.64
N LEU A 143 -13.82 8.30 12.39
CA LEU A 143 -13.38 7.19 11.57
C LEU A 143 -11.93 7.44 11.16
N ILE A 144 -11.09 6.41 11.24
CA ILE A 144 -9.70 6.44 10.74
C ILE A 144 -9.48 5.19 9.90
N LEU A 145 -9.08 5.39 8.66
CA LEU A 145 -8.70 4.33 7.74
C LEU A 145 -7.72 4.84 6.69
N ASP A 146 -6.56 4.22 6.60
CA ASP A 146 -5.74 4.22 5.40
C ASP A 146 -6.08 2.95 4.60
N ALA A 147 -6.27 3.07 3.30
CA ALA A 147 -6.73 1.96 2.46
C ALA A 147 -5.82 0.73 2.53
N ALA A 148 -4.51 0.93 2.72
CA ALA A 148 -3.52 -0.15 2.89
C ALA A 148 -3.65 -0.96 4.20
N ASN A 149 -4.64 -0.65 5.06
CA ASN A 149 -5.03 -1.50 6.19
C ASN A 149 -5.91 -2.68 5.78
N ILE A 150 -6.29 -2.78 4.51
CA ILE A 150 -7.14 -3.83 3.98
C ILE A 150 -6.39 -4.65 2.94
N ALA A 151 -6.27 -5.95 3.16
CA ALA A 151 -5.88 -6.91 2.14
C ALA A 151 -7.15 -7.52 1.52
N ARG A 152 -7.29 -7.44 0.19
CA ARG A 152 -8.46 -7.91 -0.55
C ARG A 152 -8.22 -9.34 -1.06
N LEU A 153 -9.06 -10.27 -0.64
CA LEU A 153 -8.99 -11.69 -1.01
C LEU A 153 -10.23 -12.13 -1.80
N GLY A 154 -10.74 -11.27 -2.67
CA GLY A 154 -12.00 -11.50 -3.37
C GLY A 154 -13.19 -10.99 -2.57
N ASP A 155 -14.05 -11.90 -2.11
CA ASP A 155 -15.17 -11.56 -1.24
C ASP A 155 -14.77 -11.44 0.23
N ASP A 156 -13.62 -11.99 0.59
CA ASP A 156 -13.02 -11.82 1.91
C ASP A 156 -12.07 -10.62 1.94
N TRP A 157 -12.15 -9.82 2.99
CA TRP A 157 -11.21 -8.75 3.29
C TRP A 157 -10.59 -8.96 4.67
N VAL A 158 -9.29 -8.77 4.77
CA VAL A 158 -8.58 -8.77 6.06
C VAL A 158 -8.30 -7.33 6.46
N TYR A 159 -8.96 -6.88 7.53
CA TYR A 159 -8.83 -5.53 8.07
C TYR A 159 -7.86 -5.52 9.25
N LEU A 160 -6.81 -4.72 9.18
CA LEU A 160 -5.91 -4.50 10.31
C LEU A 160 -6.44 -3.37 11.19
N GLU A 161 -6.87 -3.69 12.42
CA GLU A 161 -7.12 -2.69 13.45
C GLU A 161 -5.79 -2.22 14.03
N SER A 162 -5.47 -0.93 13.85
CA SER A 162 -4.19 -0.33 14.22
C SER A 162 -4.31 1.20 14.29
N HIS A 163 -3.19 1.92 14.37
CA HIS A 163 -3.20 3.39 14.36
C HIS A 163 -3.81 3.96 13.07
N SER A 164 -3.61 3.32 11.92
CA SER A 164 -4.16 3.76 10.63
C SER A 164 -5.48 3.09 10.22
N GLY A 165 -6.15 2.42 11.17
CA GLY A 165 -7.46 1.81 10.97
C GLY A 165 -8.11 1.47 12.29
N ASN A 166 -9.15 2.21 12.70
CA ASN A 166 -9.80 2.02 13.99
C ASN A 166 -11.09 1.17 13.92
N ASP A 167 -11.61 0.78 15.09
CA ASP A 167 -12.82 -0.05 15.19
C ASP A 167 -14.07 0.65 14.60
N LEU A 168 -14.19 1.96 14.70
CA LEU A 168 -15.30 2.70 14.10
C LEU A 168 -15.29 2.59 12.57
N ALA A 169 -14.11 2.67 11.94
CA ALA A 169 -13.98 2.47 10.50
C ALA A 169 -14.28 1.02 10.10
N TYR A 170 -13.86 0.02 10.89
CA TYR A 170 -14.24 -1.37 10.68
C TYR A 170 -15.76 -1.57 10.69
N GLN A 171 -16.45 -1.07 11.73
CA GLN A 171 -17.91 -1.17 11.84
C GLN A 171 -18.61 -0.51 10.66
N TRP A 172 -18.15 0.67 10.27
CA TRP A 172 -18.66 1.38 9.10
C TRP A 172 -18.48 0.56 7.80
N LEU A 173 -17.32 -0.07 7.61
CA LEU A 173 -17.09 -0.93 6.44
C LEU A 173 -18.04 -2.12 6.41
N VAL A 174 -18.26 -2.80 7.53
CA VAL A 174 -19.22 -3.93 7.64
C VAL A 174 -20.63 -3.50 7.26
N GLU A 175 -21.06 -2.31 7.70
CA GLU A 175 -22.36 -1.77 7.36
C GLU A 175 -22.47 -1.38 5.87
N GLN A 176 -21.39 -0.81 5.29
CA GLN A 176 -21.40 -0.32 3.91
C GLN A 176 -21.18 -1.42 2.88
N TYR A 177 -20.57 -2.53 3.26
CA TYR A 177 -20.23 -3.66 2.38
C TYR A 177 -20.75 -5.00 2.94
N PRO A 178 -22.08 -5.13 3.14
CA PRO A 178 -22.67 -6.34 3.75
C PRO A 178 -22.46 -7.61 2.91
N GLN A 179 -22.09 -7.45 1.62
CA GLN A 179 -21.75 -8.55 0.73
C GLN A 179 -20.31 -9.05 0.89
N LYS A 180 -19.47 -8.36 1.67
CA LYS A 180 -18.08 -8.74 1.94
C LYS A 180 -17.96 -9.37 3.32
N ASN A 181 -17.17 -10.44 3.39
CA ASN A 181 -16.74 -10.98 4.67
C ASN A 181 -15.49 -10.21 5.12
N ILE A 182 -15.64 -9.29 6.09
CA ILE A 182 -14.54 -8.45 6.56
C ILE A 182 -14.05 -9.00 7.90
N GLU A 183 -12.88 -9.63 7.90
CA GLU A 183 -12.28 -10.21 9.09
C GLU A 183 -11.26 -9.27 9.72
N LYS A 184 -11.52 -8.87 10.97
CA LYS A 184 -10.66 -7.95 11.71
C LYS A 184 -9.51 -8.70 12.40
N VAL A 185 -8.30 -8.17 12.24
CA VAL A 185 -7.08 -8.64 12.90
C VAL A 185 -6.37 -7.47 13.61
N ASN A 186 -5.62 -7.76 14.66
CA ASN A 186 -4.90 -6.77 15.47
C ASN A 186 -3.47 -7.24 15.78
N PHE A 187 -2.74 -7.68 14.79
CA PHE A 187 -1.41 -8.26 14.96
C PHE A 187 -0.41 -7.31 15.63
N TYR A 188 -0.55 -6.01 15.41
CA TYR A 188 0.32 -4.94 15.91
C TYR A 188 -0.37 -3.58 15.81
N GLN A 189 0.16 -2.58 16.49
CA GLN A 189 -0.38 -1.21 16.52
C GLN A 189 0.27 -0.26 15.50
N GLY A 190 1.10 -0.75 14.60
CA GLY A 190 1.71 0.06 13.54
C GLY A 190 0.72 0.45 12.44
N VAL A 191 1.24 0.77 11.25
CA VAL A 191 0.45 1.13 10.07
C VAL A 191 0.48 0.01 9.05
N HIS A 192 -0.54 -0.10 8.24
CA HIS A 192 -0.71 -0.89 7.01
C HIS A 192 -0.42 -2.40 7.14
N ILE A 193 -1.20 -3.22 6.46
CA ILE A 193 -1.09 -4.68 6.50
C ILE A 193 -0.21 -5.25 5.37
N ASP A 194 0.01 -4.51 4.33
CA ASP A 194 0.55 -4.93 3.03
C ASP A 194 2.04 -5.29 2.98
N SER A 195 2.75 -5.19 4.10
CA SER A 195 4.07 -5.80 4.34
C SER A 195 4.03 -6.88 5.43
N THR A 196 2.83 -7.27 5.88
CA THR A 196 2.63 -8.28 6.92
C THR A 196 1.92 -9.51 6.39
N ILE A 197 0.87 -9.32 5.59
CA ILE A 197 0.19 -10.33 4.78
C ILE A 197 0.25 -9.86 3.33
N VAL A 198 0.90 -10.64 2.48
CA VAL A 198 1.02 -10.35 1.04
C VAL A 198 0.38 -11.50 0.27
N PRO A 199 -0.88 -11.35 -0.17
CA PRO A 199 -1.53 -12.34 -1.02
C PRO A 199 -0.84 -12.44 -2.38
N LEU A 200 -0.47 -13.65 -2.79
CA LEU A 200 0.26 -13.90 -4.06
C LEU A 200 -0.65 -14.45 -5.15
N ARG A 201 -1.58 -15.32 -4.76
CA ARG A 201 -2.65 -15.90 -5.57
C ARG A 201 -3.64 -16.57 -4.63
N ASP A 202 -4.77 -16.98 -5.16
CA ASP A 202 -5.76 -17.71 -4.37
C ASP A 202 -5.13 -18.89 -3.63
N GLY A 203 -5.35 -18.96 -2.32
CA GLY A 203 -4.79 -19.98 -1.44
C GLY A 203 -3.30 -19.87 -1.10
N LEU A 204 -2.58 -18.81 -1.52
CA LEU A 204 -1.16 -18.63 -1.22
C LEU A 204 -0.83 -17.19 -0.83
N ALA A 205 -0.18 -17.02 0.33
CA ALA A 205 0.30 -15.71 0.79
C ALA A 205 1.68 -15.80 1.44
N ILE A 206 2.38 -14.66 1.49
CA ILE A 206 3.52 -14.44 2.38
C ILE A 206 2.99 -13.86 3.69
N CYS A 207 3.53 -14.33 4.81
CA CYS A 207 3.30 -13.72 6.12
C CYS A 207 4.60 -13.44 6.86
N GLN A 208 4.69 -12.23 7.40
CA GLN A 208 5.75 -11.83 8.30
C GLN A 208 5.60 -12.55 9.65
N LYS A 209 6.53 -13.45 9.97
CA LYS A 209 6.42 -14.34 11.13
C LYS A 209 6.52 -13.62 12.48
N SER A 210 7.28 -12.53 12.56
CA SER A 210 7.40 -11.76 13.79
C SER A 210 6.09 -11.07 14.22
N ARG A 211 5.22 -10.74 13.27
CA ARG A 211 3.91 -10.11 13.52
C ARG A 211 2.79 -11.14 13.64
N VAL A 212 2.65 -12.04 12.65
CA VAL A 212 1.57 -13.05 12.63
C VAL A 212 1.86 -14.26 13.52
N LYS A 213 3.13 -14.55 13.83
CA LYS A 213 3.64 -15.60 14.72
C LYS A 213 3.37 -17.03 14.26
N SER A 214 2.14 -17.40 13.91
CA SER A 214 1.80 -18.75 13.43
C SER A 214 0.42 -18.78 12.76
N LYS A 215 0.13 -19.87 12.05
CA LYS A 215 -1.12 -20.10 11.32
C LYS A 215 -2.40 -19.94 12.18
N ARG A 216 -2.33 -20.20 13.47
CA ARG A 216 -3.50 -20.06 14.39
C ARG A 216 -3.98 -18.61 14.56
N TYR A 217 -3.13 -17.63 14.26
CA TYR A 217 -3.47 -16.20 14.35
C TYR A 217 -3.97 -15.62 13.02
N LEU A 218 -3.92 -16.41 11.93
CA LEU A 218 -4.50 -15.99 10.66
C LEU A 218 -6.02 -15.88 10.78
N PRO A 219 -6.62 -14.95 10.04
CA PRO A 219 -8.07 -14.83 9.96
C PRO A 219 -8.69 -16.14 9.39
N PRO A 220 -9.95 -16.46 9.76
CA PRO A 220 -10.64 -17.66 9.31
C PRO A 220 -10.58 -17.92 7.81
N CYS A 221 -10.74 -16.88 6.97
CA CYS A 221 -10.68 -16.97 5.51
C CYS A 221 -9.31 -17.44 4.97
N MET A 222 -8.25 -17.34 5.76
CA MET A 222 -6.90 -17.77 5.37
C MET A 222 -6.45 -19.09 6.04
N LYS A 223 -7.29 -19.77 6.81
CA LYS A 223 -6.87 -20.97 7.56
C LYS A 223 -6.35 -22.09 6.69
N ASP A 224 -6.91 -22.26 5.50
CA ASP A 224 -6.53 -23.30 4.55
C ASP A 224 -5.47 -22.86 3.55
N TRP A 225 -5.06 -21.58 3.61
CA TRP A 225 -4.04 -21.04 2.74
C TRP A 225 -2.66 -21.63 3.02
N GLU A 226 -1.89 -21.83 1.98
CA GLU A 226 -0.45 -22.05 2.07
C GLU A 226 0.23 -20.75 2.41
N ILE A 227 1.11 -20.76 3.43
CA ILE A 227 1.80 -19.57 3.90
C ILE A 227 3.31 -19.73 3.74
N ILE A 228 3.91 -18.80 3.00
CA ILE A 228 5.35 -18.60 2.98
C ILE A 228 5.71 -17.72 4.19
N TRP A 229 6.28 -18.33 5.21
CA TRP A 229 6.70 -17.61 6.42
C TRP A 229 8.04 -16.94 6.19
N VAL A 230 8.12 -15.63 6.46
CA VAL A 230 9.36 -14.85 6.36
C VAL A 230 9.77 -14.40 7.76
N ASP A 231 10.93 -14.89 8.20
CA ASP A 231 11.50 -14.59 9.51
C ASP A 231 12.23 -13.26 9.53
N ASP A 232 12.86 -12.88 8.41
CA ASP A 232 13.62 -11.64 8.24
C ASP A 232 13.65 -11.19 6.78
N CYS A 233 13.98 -9.92 6.56
CA CYS A 233 14.19 -9.35 5.23
C CYS A 233 15.39 -8.40 5.26
N VAL A 234 16.00 -8.20 4.09
CA VAL A 234 17.11 -7.26 3.94
C VAL A 234 16.57 -5.83 4.06
N ALA A 235 17.13 -5.07 4.99
CA ALA A 235 16.75 -3.68 5.19
C ALA A 235 17.40 -2.79 4.11
N SER A 236 16.58 -2.05 3.37
CA SER A 236 17.07 -0.97 2.51
C SER A 236 17.53 0.24 3.33
N VAL A 237 18.36 1.08 2.72
CA VAL A 237 18.84 2.33 3.30
C VAL A 237 17.71 3.36 3.43
N PHE A 238 17.96 4.42 4.20
CA PHE A 238 17.05 5.56 4.35
C PHE A 238 17.86 6.84 4.60
N TYR A 239 17.24 7.98 4.33
CA TYR A 239 17.79 9.28 4.62
C TYR A 239 17.23 9.80 5.94
N GLN A 240 18.10 10.10 6.89
CA GLN A 240 17.83 10.65 8.22
C GLN A 240 16.83 9.82 9.07
N TYR A 241 15.63 9.51 8.57
CA TYR A 241 14.57 8.86 9.32
C TYR A 241 13.84 7.80 8.48
N PRO A 242 13.61 6.58 9.02
CA PRO A 242 12.92 5.51 8.31
C PRO A 242 11.40 5.62 8.50
N TYR A 243 10.68 6.28 7.59
CA TYR A 243 9.22 6.31 7.59
C TYR A 243 8.59 4.92 7.35
N ALA A 244 9.31 4.01 6.72
CA ALA A 244 8.93 2.61 6.67
C ALA A 244 9.95 1.73 7.40
N SER A 245 9.47 0.68 8.06
CA SER A 245 10.31 -0.34 8.68
C SER A 245 11.09 -1.14 7.64
N LYS A 246 12.07 -1.95 8.08
CA LYS A 246 12.81 -2.86 7.17
C LYS A 246 11.88 -3.82 6.40
N TRP A 247 10.72 -4.12 6.93
CA TRP A 247 9.74 -5.02 6.35
C TRP A 247 9.09 -4.48 5.05
N ILE A 248 9.38 -3.24 4.68
CA ILE A 248 8.98 -2.71 3.38
C ILE A 248 9.57 -3.53 2.21
N GLY A 249 10.62 -4.29 2.42
CA GLY A 249 11.14 -5.26 1.47
C GLY A 249 10.15 -6.38 1.09
N LEU A 250 9.11 -6.63 1.90
CA LEU A 250 8.01 -7.55 1.56
C LEU A 250 6.87 -6.89 0.79
N ASN A 251 6.88 -5.57 0.66
CA ASN A 251 5.83 -4.79 0.00
C ASN A 251 5.97 -4.88 -1.53
N MET A 252 5.71 -6.08 -2.07
CA MET A 252 5.82 -6.38 -3.49
C MET A 252 4.50 -6.17 -4.23
N LEU A 253 4.58 -5.93 -5.53
CA LEU A 253 3.41 -5.86 -6.40
C LEU A 253 3.21 -7.20 -7.12
N VAL A 254 2.06 -7.81 -6.94
CA VAL A 254 1.65 -8.97 -7.71
C VAL A 254 1.03 -8.49 -9.02
N VAL A 255 1.67 -8.79 -10.14
CA VAL A 255 1.18 -8.42 -11.49
C VAL A 255 0.10 -9.39 -11.95
N ASN A 256 0.30 -10.68 -11.67
CA ASN A 256 -0.64 -11.77 -11.92
C ASN A 256 -0.28 -12.97 -11.03
N PRO A 257 -1.09 -14.06 -10.98
CA PRO A 257 -0.82 -15.19 -10.07
C PRO A 257 0.50 -15.94 -10.26
N THR A 258 1.30 -15.54 -11.23
CA THR A 258 2.62 -16.15 -11.54
C THR A 258 3.73 -15.11 -11.73
N THR A 259 3.47 -13.81 -11.52
CA THR A 259 4.46 -12.74 -11.73
C THR A 259 4.40 -11.71 -10.63
N VAL A 260 5.53 -11.39 -10.02
CA VAL A 260 5.67 -10.37 -8.98
C VAL A 260 6.81 -9.41 -9.30
N ILE A 261 6.66 -8.14 -8.92
CA ILE A 261 7.72 -7.13 -8.90
C ILE A 261 8.11 -6.90 -7.44
N MET A 262 9.40 -7.03 -7.12
CA MET A 262 9.87 -6.93 -5.75
C MET A 262 11.27 -6.32 -5.65
N ASP A 263 11.62 -5.91 -4.44
CA ASP A 263 12.92 -5.32 -4.12
C ASP A 263 14.07 -6.28 -4.47
N THR A 264 15.00 -5.79 -5.28
CA THR A 264 16.21 -6.48 -5.73
C THR A 264 17.04 -7.06 -4.59
N ALA A 265 17.01 -6.43 -3.41
CA ALA A 265 17.78 -6.88 -2.23
C ALA A 265 17.24 -8.19 -1.63
N GLN A 266 15.99 -8.59 -1.90
CA GLN A 266 15.34 -9.75 -1.26
C GLN A 266 15.66 -11.07 -1.98
N LEU A 267 16.94 -11.38 -2.20
CA LEU A 267 17.40 -12.51 -3.03
C LEU A 267 16.89 -13.88 -2.53
N GLU A 268 16.88 -14.12 -1.23
CA GLU A 268 16.43 -15.41 -0.68
C GLU A 268 14.91 -15.61 -0.87
N LEU A 269 14.13 -14.56 -0.68
CA LEU A 269 12.70 -14.61 -0.94
C LEU A 269 12.40 -14.80 -2.44
N SER A 270 13.18 -14.15 -3.32
CA SER A 270 13.09 -14.34 -4.77
C SER A 270 13.27 -15.82 -5.16
N LYS A 271 14.28 -16.51 -4.60
CA LYS A 271 14.50 -17.96 -4.83
C LYS A 271 13.32 -18.82 -4.33
N VAL A 272 12.70 -18.43 -3.21
CA VAL A 272 11.52 -19.15 -2.69
C VAL A 272 10.34 -18.98 -3.65
N LEU A 273 10.10 -17.77 -4.16
CA LEU A 273 9.03 -17.47 -5.10
C LEU A 273 9.25 -18.18 -6.44
N ASP A 274 10.47 -18.20 -6.95
CA ASP A 274 10.84 -18.94 -8.17
C ASP A 274 10.50 -20.44 -8.04
N LYS A 275 10.86 -21.07 -6.93
CA LYS A 275 10.48 -22.47 -6.62
C LYS A 275 8.97 -22.68 -6.52
N LYS A 276 8.20 -21.64 -6.22
CA LYS A 276 6.73 -21.65 -6.21
C LYS A 276 6.11 -21.35 -7.58
N GLY A 277 6.95 -21.21 -8.61
CA GLY A 277 6.53 -20.99 -10.00
C GLY A 277 6.23 -19.52 -10.33
N PHE A 278 6.78 -18.57 -9.57
CA PHE A 278 6.66 -17.15 -9.89
C PHE A 278 7.84 -16.70 -10.78
N THR A 279 7.52 -15.90 -11.77
CA THR A 279 8.48 -15.01 -12.42
C THR A 279 8.69 -13.81 -11.51
N VAL A 280 9.89 -13.65 -10.97
CA VAL A 280 10.25 -12.53 -10.13
C VAL A 280 10.94 -11.46 -10.96
N ILE A 281 10.36 -10.28 -11.03
CA ILE A 281 10.94 -9.10 -11.69
C ILE A 281 11.60 -8.24 -10.62
N PRO A 282 12.95 -8.21 -10.57
CA PRO A 282 13.65 -7.41 -9.58
C PRO A 282 13.59 -5.92 -9.95
N HIS A 283 13.29 -5.07 -8.99
CA HIS A 283 13.29 -3.62 -9.13
C HIS A 283 13.65 -2.97 -7.80
N THR A 284 14.35 -1.83 -7.84
CA THR A 284 14.78 -1.10 -6.65
C THR A 284 14.01 0.22 -6.53
N LEU A 285 13.48 0.48 -5.34
CA LEU A 285 13.00 1.80 -4.93
C LEU A 285 13.98 2.33 -3.87
N ARG A 286 14.95 3.14 -4.30
CA ARG A 286 16.06 3.64 -3.45
C ARG A 286 15.57 4.32 -2.17
N HIS A 287 14.43 5.01 -2.26
CA HIS A 287 13.86 5.79 -1.16
C HIS A 287 12.60 5.18 -0.54
N ALA A 288 12.35 3.86 -0.71
CA ALA A 288 11.19 3.18 -0.14
C ALA A 288 11.02 3.41 1.37
N ARG A 289 12.13 3.38 2.14
CA ARG A 289 12.08 3.65 3.59
C ARG A 289 12.02 5.13 3.93
N THR A 290 12.59 5.98 3.11
CA THR A 290 12.59 7.44 3.29
C THR A 290 11.22 8.05 3.02
N LEU A 291 10.54 7.60 1.95
CA LEU A 291 9.23 8.11 1.52
C LEU A 291 8.05 7.22 1.99
N GLY A 292 8.36 6.12 2.68
CA GLY A 292 7.37 5.32 3.38
C GLY A 292 6.62 4.30 2.54
N GLY A 293 7.08 3.92 1.33
CA GLY A 293 6.35 2.97 0.48
C GLY A 293 7.22 2.09 -0.41
N GLY A 294 6.86 0.79 -0.52
CA GLY A 294 7.40 -0.17 -1.47
C GLY A 294 6.52 -0.31 -2.72
N HIS A 295 6.75 -1.38 -3.50
CA HIS A 295 6.10 -1.57 -4.81
C HIS A 295 4.58 -1.64 -4.76
N HIS A 296 3.99 -2.22 -3.71
CA HIS A 296 2.54 -2.24 -3.52
C HIS A 296 2.03 -0.85 -3.14
N CYS A 297 2.67 -0.17 -2.19
CA CYS A 297 2.28 1.15 -1.74
C CYS A 297 2.32 2.20 -2.86
N VAL A 298 3.38 2.19 -3.70
CA VAL A 298 3.54 3.17 -4.80
C VAL A 298 2.63 2.90 -5.99
N THR A 299 1.81 1.84 -5.92
CA THR A 299 0.86 1.46 -6.98
C THR A 299 -0.56 1.33 -6.44
N LEU A 300 -1.55 1.71 -7.25
CA LEU A 300 -2.97 1.47 -6.98
C LEU A 300 -3.58 0.77 -8.19
N ASP A 301 -3.92 -0.50 -8.04
CA ASP A 301 -4.55 -1.30 -9.09
C ASP A 301 -6.01 -0.91 -9.28
N THR A 302 -6.31 -0.26 -10.39
CA THR A 302 -7.65 0.19 -10.73
C THR A 302 -8.44 -0.88 -11.51
N TRP A 303 -7.73 -1.69 -12.30
CA TRP A 303 -8.34 -2.80 -13.01
C TRP A 303 -7.45 -4.05 -12.96
N ARG A 304 -8.06 -5.13 -12.45
CA ARG A 304 -7.58 -6.50 -12.59
C ARG A 304 -8.61 -7.31 -13.37
N GLU A 305 -8.14 -8.18 -14.27
CA GLU A 305 -8.98 -9.04 -15.07
C GLU A 305 -9.35 -10.28 -14.24
N GLU A 306 -10.63 -10.38 -13.87
CA GLU A 306 -11.14 -11.57 -13.19
C GLU A 306 -10.93 -12.82 -14.06
N ARG A 307 -10.41 -13.87 -13.47
CA ARG A 307 -10.48 -15.18 -14.10
C ARG A 307 -11.93 -15.64 -14.10
N PRO A 308 -12.41 -16.27 -15.18
CA PRO A 308 -13.66 -17.03 -15.10
C PRO A 308 -13.50 -18.01 -13.94
N HIS A 309 -14.43 -17.98 -13.00
CA HIS A 309 -14.47 -19.01 -11.95
C HIS A 309 -14.54 -20.37 -12.65
N ALA A 310 -13.51 -21.23 -12.38
CA ALA A 310 -13.43 -22.57 -12.94
C ALA A 310 -14.46 -23.48 -12.28
#